data_8cb200e4826f731b21af825018067bf3
#
_entry.id   8cb200e4826f731b21af825018067bf3
#
_cell.length_a   1.000
_cell.length_b   1.000
_cell.length_c   1.000
_cell.angle_alpha   90.00
_cell.angle_beta   90.00
_cell.angle_gamma   90.00
#
_symmetry.space_group_name_H-M   'P 1'
#
loop_
_entity.id
_entity.type
_entity.pdbx_description
1 polymer ?
#
loop_
_entity_poly.entity_id
_entity_poly.type
_entity_poly.pdbx_seq_one_letter_code
_entity_poly.pdbx_strand_id
1 'polypeptide(L)'
;FQTFFNIFTGIKIFINKHEIMSLKKLQEKIGATADGAFGPGTLKKAMEFYKMTPERAAHFFAQTAHETGDFKAFSENLNYSAQGLQGIFGKYFPGNLEESYARNPEKIASRVYADRMGNGNEASKEGWVFRGRGALQLTGKANYKAFSEYLKKPEVMTNPDLVANELAFESAVFFFDKNKLWDICDKGVNDASILALTKRINGGTHGLDDRMAKTKKYYGWLTA
;
A
#
# COMPACT_ATOMS: atom_id res chain seq x y z
N PHE A 1 -24.69 -8.30 11.10
CA PHE A 1 -24.40 -9.61 10.51
C PHE A 1 -22.90 -9.89 10.62
N GLN A 2 -22.54 -10.81 11.51
CA GLN A 2 -21.18 -11.28 11.71
C GLN A 2 -20.86 -12.35 10.67
N THR A 3 -19.81 -12.17 9.90
CA THR A 3 -19.29 -13.22 9.01
C THR A 3 -18.01 -13.79 9.62
N PHE A 4 -18.08 -15.08 9.96
CA PHE A 4 -16.97 -15.85 10.53
C PHE A 4 -16.04 -16.32 9.41
N PHE A 5 -14.72 -16.16 9.58
CA PHE A 5 -13.73 -16.91 8.84
C PHE A 5 -13.02 -17.88 9.79
N ASN A 6 -13.19 -19.17 9.53
CA ASN A 6 -12.42 -20.23 10.18
C ASN A 6 -11.04 -20.28 9.53
N ILE A 7 -10.00 -19.93 10.29
CA ILE A 7 -8.62 -20.33 10.00
C ILE A 7 -8.24 -21.37 11.04
N PHE A 8 -7.65 -22.44 10.59
CA PHE A 8 -7.14 -23.57 11.36
C PHE A 8 -6.38 -23.09 12.63
N THR A 9 -6.99 -23.11 13.73
CA THR A 9 -6.70 -23.16 15.15
C THR A 9 -7.74 -22.31 15.88
N GLY A 10 -8.52 -22.86 16.77
CA GLY A 10 -9.70 -22.31 17.44
C GLY A 10 -9.59 -20.96 18.19
N ILE A 11 -8.85 -19.99 17.68
CA ILE A 11 -8.76 -18.64 18.22
C ILE A 11 -9.60 -17.73 17.31
N LYS A 12 -10.75 -17.28 17.80
CA LYS A 12 -11.55 -16.22 17.19
C LYS A 12 -10.83 -14.89 17.40
N ILE A 13 -10.09 -14.43 16.42
CA ILE A 13 -9.56 -13.05 16.41
C ILE A 13 -10.68 -12.15 15.92
N PHE A 14 -11.26 -11.34 16.81
CA PHE A 14 -12.14 -10.24 16.45
C PHE A 14 -11.27 -9.11 15.89
N ILE A 15 -11.07 -9.08 14.58
CA ILE A 15 -10.45 -7.91 13.92
C ILE A 15 -11.52 -6.82 13.87
N ASN A 16 -11.27 -5.74 14.60
CA ASN A 16 -12.14 -4.57 14.58
C ASN A 16 -12.11 -3.94 13.17
N LYS A 17 -13.23 -3.97 12.47
CA LYS A 17 -13.37 -3.73 11.02
C LYS A 17 -12.94 -2.33 10.53
N HIS A 18 -12.51 -1.43 11.42
CA HIS A 18 -12.27 -0.02 11.12
C HIS A 18 -10.88 0.51 11.49
N GLU A 19 -9.99 -0.34 11.97
CA GLU A 19 -8.65 0.13 12.32
C GLU A 19 -7.69 0.01 11.14
N ILE A 20 -7.00 1.12 10.82
CA ILE A 20 -5.96 1.18 9.78
C ILE A 20 -4.85 0.17 10.08
N MET A 21 -4.27 -0.44 9.04
CA MET A 21 -3.12 -1.33 9.16
C MET A 21 -1.99 -0.65 9.93
N SER A 22 -1.33 -1.41 10.77
CA SER A 22 -0.14 -1.02 11.50
C SER A 22 0.82 -2.20 11.55
N LEU A 23 2.07 -1.95 11.94
CA LEU A 23 3.03 -3.04 12.07
C LEU A 23 2.58 -4.11 13.07
N LYS A 24 1.99 -3.70 14.21
CA LYS A 24 1.42 -4.65 15.19
C LYS A 24 0.34 -5.53 14.58
N LYS A 25 -0.56 -4.96 13.80
CA LYS A 25 -1.62 -5.72 13.10
C LYS A 25 -1.07 -6.66 12.04
N LEU A 26 -0.05 -6.24 11.31
CA LEU A 26 0.65 -7.16 10.41
C LEU A 26 1.23 -8.33 11.21
N GLN A 27 1.90 -8.06 12.33
CA GLN A 27 2.50 -9.08 13.19
C GLN A 27 1.44 -10.06 13.72
N GLU A 28 0.31 -9.56 14.21
CA GLU A 28 -0.83 -10.39 14.64
C GLU A 28 -1.35 -11.27 13.49
N LYS A 29 -1.53 -10.68 12.30
CA LYS A 29 -2.03 -11.36 11.10
C LYS A 29 -1.13 -12.52 10.67
N ILE A 30 0.19 -12.32 10.70
CA ILE A 30 1.19 -13.32 10.27
C ILE A 30 1.66 -14.26 11.37
N GLY A 31 1.13 -14.12 12.61
CA GLY A 31 1.54 -14.94 13.75
C GLY A 31 2.94 -14.63 14.27
N ALA A 32 3.39 -13.38 14.16
CA ALA A 32 4.62 -12.88 14.78
C ALA A 32 4.33 -12.22 16.14
N THR A 33 5.38 -11.98 16.94
CA THR A 33 5.26 -11.19 18.17
C THR A 33 4.83 -9.75 17.84
N ALA A 34 3.69 -9.31 18.37
CA ALA A 34 3.09 -8.01 18.07
C ALA A 34 3.68 -6.89 18.93
N ASP A 35 5.00 -6.68 18.84
CA ASP A 35 5.76 -5.66 19.58
C ASP A 35 5.81 -4.30 18.86
N GLY A 36 5.42 -4.25 17.58
CA GLY A 36 5.48 -3.06 16.75
C GLY A 36 6.89 -2.74 16.23
N ALA A 37 7.83 -3.69 16.32
CA ALA A 37 9.18 -3.56 15.77
C ALA A 37 9.38 -4.50 14.58
N PHE A 38 9.80 -3.94 13.42
CA PHE A 38 10.07 -4.76 12.23
C PHE A 38 11.49 -5.32 12.30
N GLY A 39 11.61 -6.57 12.67
CA GLY A 39 12.88 -7.27 12.80
C GLY A 39 12.92 -8.60 12.03
N PRO A 40 14.02 -9.37 12.18
CA PRO A 40 14.21 -10.65 11.49
C PRO A 40 13.06 -11.64 11.71
N GLY A 41 12.54 -11.74 12.93
CA GLY A 41 11.43 -12.63 13.27
C GLY A 41 10.13 -12.27 12.55
N THR A 42 9.79 -10.96 12.51
CA THR A 42 8.62 -10.46 11.75
C THR A 42 8.78 -10.72 10.26
N LEU A 43 9.95 -10.43 9.69
CA LEU A 43 10.21 -10.63 8.27
C LEU A 43 10.14 -12.10 7.87
N LYS A 44 10.71 -13.00 8.67
CA LYS A 44 10.64 -14.45 8.43
C LYS A 44 9.19 -14.96 8.45
N LYS A 45 8.41 -14.55 9.44
CA LYS A 45 6.97 -14.90 9.52
C LYS A 45 6.19 -14.33 8.35
N ALA A 46 6.47 -13.10 7.92
CA ALA A 46 5.84 -12.49 6.76
C ALA A 46 6.21 -13.23 5.45
N MET A 47 7.48 -13.59 5.26
CA MET A 47 7.95 -14.40 4.13
C MET A 47 7.21 -15.75 4.06
N GLU A 48 7.09 -16.47 5.18
CA GLU A 48 6.36 -17.73 5.28
C GLU A 48 4.87 -17.55 4.96
N PHE A 49 4.23 -16.53 5.54
CA PHE A 49 2.80 -16.24 5.38
C PHE A 49 2.42 -15.93 3.93
N TYR A 50 3.22 -15.08 3.26
CA TYR A 50 3.01 -14.72 1.86
C TYR A 50 3.68 -15.68 0.85
N LYS A 51 4.31 -16.77 1.33
CA LYS A 51 4.96 -17.81 0.50
C LYS A 51 5.99 -17.23 -0.46
N MET A 52 6.83 -16.33 0.02
CA MET A 52 7.88 -15.68 -0.76
C MET A 52 9.22 -16.40 -0.59
N THR A 53 10.10 -16.31 -1.62
CA THR A 53 11.51 -16.62 -1.43
C THR A 53 12.22 -15.52 -0.63
N PRO A 54 13.41 -15.76 -0.05
CA PRO A 54 14.17 -14.72 0.64
C PRO A 54 14.40 -13.46 -0.21
N GLU A 55 14.73 -13.62 -1.49
CA GLU A 55 14.93 -12.51 -2.44
C GLU A 55 13.65 -11.70 -2.63
N ARG A 56 12.53 -12.37 -2.89
CA ARG A 56 11.22 -11.75 -3.07
C ARG A 56 10.80 -10.99 -1.80
N ALA A 57 10.94 -11.63 -0.63
CA ALA A 57 10.58 -11.02 0.64
C ALA A 57 11.45 -9.78 0.95
N ALA A 58 12.77 -9.87 0.75
CA ALA A 58 13.67 -8.75 0.97
C ALA A 58 13.31 -7.54 0.10
N HIS A 59 13.12 -7.76 -1.20
CA HIS A 59 12.69 -6.72 -2.13
C HIS A 59 11.31 -6.14 -1.77
N PHE A 60 10.32 -6.99 -1.59
CA PHE A 60 8.93 -6.59 -1.32
C PHE A 60 8.80 -5.76 -0.05
N PHE A 61 9.35 -6.26 1.06
CA PHE A 61 9.24 -5.56 2.34
C PHE A 61 10.11 -4.32 2.42
N ALA A 62 11.24 -4.25 1.71
CA ALA A 62 12.02 -3.02 1.62
C ALA A 62 11.27 -1.91 0.85
N GLN A 63 10.64 -2.26 -0.28
CA GLN A 63 9.86 -1.31 -1.06
C GLN A 63 8.63 -0.83 -0.27
N THR A 64 7.87 -1.75 0.31
CA THR A 64 6.68 -1.40 1.10
C THR A 64 7.02 -0.64 2.38
N ALA A 65 8.14 -0.94 3.05
CA ALA A 65 8.61 -0.16 4.18
C ALA A 65 8.93 1.28 3.79
N HIS A 66 9.63 1.47 2.66
CA HIS A 66 9.92 2.82 2.16
C HIS A 66 8.63 3.61 1.86
N GLU A 67 7.71 3.02 1.08
CA GLU A 67 6.45 3.68 0.64
C GLU A 67 5.50 4.01 1.80
N THR A 68 5.57 3.27 2.90
CA THR A 68 4.70 3.46 4.06
C THR A 68 5.38 4.20 5.22
N GLY A 69 6.61 4.69 5.05
CA GLY A 69 7.39 5.28 6.13
C GLY A 69 7.58 4.30 7.30
N ASP A 70 8.15 3.15 7.00
CA ASP A 70 8.38 2.04 7.94
C ASP A 70 7.07 1.51 8.57
N PHE A 71 6.10 1.21 7.70
CA PHE A 71 4.80 0.61 8.05
C PHE A 71 3.92 1.48 8.96
N LYS A 72 3.98 2.80 8.79
CA LYS A 72 3.20 3.78 9.58
C LYS A 72 2.00 4.34 8.83
N ALA A 73 2.07 4.44 7.48
CA ALA A 73 1.05 5.10 6.67
C ALA A 73 0.55 4.18 5.55
N PHE A 74 -0.72 3.77 5.63
CA PHE A 74 -1.38 2.91 4.65
C PHE A 74 -2.54 3.60 3.91
N SER A 75 -2.67 4.91 4.07
CA SER A 75 -3.61 5.75 3.34
C SER A 75 -2.94 7.08 3.04
N GLU A 76 -3.17 7.64 1.86
CA GLU A 76 -2.60 8.93 1.50
C GLU A 76 -3.13 10.06 2.41
N ASN A 77 -2.25 11.02 2.70
CA ASN A 77 -2.61 12.22 3.44
C ASN A 77 -2.94 13.34 2.45
N LEU A 78 -4.21 13.70 2.38
CA LEU A 78 -4.74 14.76 1.50
C LEU A 78 -5.04 16.07 2.25
N ASN A 79 -4.55 16.22 3.47
CA ASN A 79 -4.78 17.41 4.28
C ASN A 79 -3.79 18.55 3.91
N TYR A 80 -3.94 19.12 2.72
CA TYR A 80 -3.09 20.18 2.20
C TYR A 80 -3.62 21.58 2.55
N SER A 81 -2.68 22.53 2.79
CA SER A 81 -2.98 23.97 2.74
C SER A 81 -3.18 24.43 1.29
N ALA A 82 -3.72 25.63 1.07
CA ALA A 82 -3.83 26.23 -0.25
C ALA A 82 -2.47 26.29 -0.96
N GLN A 83 -1.43 26.76 -0.28
CA GLN A 83 -0.06 26.77 -0.81
C GLN A 83 0.44 25.36 -1.17
N GLY A 84 0.16 24.36 -0.33
CA GLY A 84 0.51 22.96 -0.60
C GLY A 84 -0.21 22.41 -1.83
N LEU A 85 -1.51 22.72 -1.99
CA LEU A 85 -2.28 22.35 -3.18
C LEU A 85 -1.70 22.96 -4.44
N GLN A 86 -1.37 24.26 -4.40
CA GLN A 86 -0.79 24.94 -5.54
C GLN A 86 0.58 24.34 -5.91
N GLY A 87 1.40 24.00 -4.93
CA GLY A 87 2.72 23.42 -5.19
C GLY A 87 2.68 21.99 -5.75
N ILE A 88 1.74 21.16 -5.30
CA ILE A 88 1.70 19.73 -5.64
C ILE A 88 0.67 19.43 -6.74
N PHE A 89 -0.48 20.07 -6.68
CA PHE A 89 -1.64 19.81 -7.54
C PHE A 89 -2.11 21.05 -8.33
N GLY A 90 -1.30 22.10 -8.46
CA GLY A 90 -1.68 23.41 -9.00
C GLY A 90 -2.45 23.35 -10.33
N LYS A 91 -2.11 22.38 -11.22
CA LYS A 91 -2.83 22.19 -12.49
C LYS A 91 -4.34 21.88 -12.34
N TYR A 92 -4.76 21.39 -11.17
CA TYR A 92 -6.17 21.11 -10.87
C TYR A 92 -6.88 22.28 -10.20
N PHE A 93 -6.15 23.33 -9.81
CA PHE A 93 -6.66 24.47 -9.05
C PHE A 93 -6.32 25.80 -9.72
N PRO A 94 -6.85 26.07 -10.94
CA PRO A 94 -6.61 27.35 -11.60
C PRO A 94 -7.32 28.51 -10.89
N GLY A 95 -6.79 29.71 -10.98
CA GLY A 95 -7.44 30.94 -10.54
C GLY A 95 -7.68 31.03 -9.02
N ASN A 96 -6.72 30.61 -8.21
CA ASN A 96 -6.80 30.60 -6.75
C ASN A 96 -7.92 29.70 -6.17
N LEU A 97 -8.35 28.71 -6.94
CA LEU A 97 -9.41 27.80 -6.52
C LEU A 97 -9.01 26.96 -5.30
N GLU A 98 -7.71 26.74 -5.09
CA GLU A 98 -7.13 25.99 -3.97
C GLU A 98 -7.60 26.48 -2.58
N GLU A 99 -7.90 27.76 -2.43
CA GLU A 99 -8.41 28.33 -1.16
C GLU A 99 -9.71 27.66 -0.71
N SER A 100 -10.61 27.39 -1.66
CA SER A 100 -11.91 26.75 -1.35
C SER A 100 -11.83 25.24 -1.10
N TYR A 101 -10.67 24.63 -1.39
CA TYR A 101 -10.40 23.20 -1.18
C TYR A 101 -9.45 22.95 -0.02
N ALA A 102 -8.68 23.92 0.40
CA ALA A 102 -7.67 23.78 1.45
C ALA A 102 -8.24 23.11 2.70
N ARG A 103 -7.46 22.20 3.28
CA ARG A 103 -7.82 21.45 4.49
C ARG A 103 -9.09 20.59 4.39
N ASN A 104 -9.54 20.31 3.18
CA ASN A 104 -10.68 19.41 2.93
C ASN A 104 -10.24 18.21 2.07
N PRO A 105 -9.75 17.12 2.69
CA PRO A 105 -9.25 15.93 1.98
C PRO A 105 -10.26 15.34 0.98
N GLU A 106 -11.54 15.29 1.34
CA GLU A 106 -12.59 14.74 0.46
C GLU A 106 -12.74 15.58 -0.81
N LYS A 107 -12.86 16.90 -0.69
CA LYS A 107 -12.95 17.77 -1.86
C LYS A 107 -11.69 17.68 -2.72
N ILE A 108 -10.51 17.67 -2.08
CA ILE A 108 -9.23 17.61 -2.78
C ILE A 108 -9.14 16.34 -3.61
N ALA A 109 -9.38 15.16 -3.01
CA ALA A 109 -9.34 13.90 -3.73
C ALA A 109 -10.38 13.81 -4.83
N SER A 110 -11.62 14.25 -4.54
CA SER A 110 -12.72 14.23 -5.52
C SER A 110 -12.36 15.01 -6.78
N ARG A 111 -11.64 16.14 -6.64
CA ARG A 111 -11.19 16.97 -7.75
C ARG A 111 -9.95 16.43 -8.45
N VAL A 112 -8.90 16.12 -7.69
CA VAL A 112 -7.60 15.69 -8.22
C VAL A 112 -7.71 14.39 -9.02
N TYR A 113 -8.59 13.50 -8.59
CA TYR A 113 -8.79 12.18 -9.22
C TYR A 113 -10.06 12.08 -10.07
N ALA A 114 -10.80 13.20 -10.29
CA ALA A 114 -11.97 13.22 -11.16
C ALA A 114 -11.63 12.77 -12.59
N ASP A 115 -12.53 12.01 -13.21
CA ASP A 115 -12.45 11.56 -14.61
C ASP A 115 -11.13 10.83 -14.95
N ARG A 116 -10.50 10.21 -13.95
CA ARG A 116 -9.22 9.49 -14.07
C ARG A 116 -9.33 8.11 -13.45
N MET A 117 -8.55 7.15 -13.97
CA MET A 117 -8.42 5.79 -13.40
C MET A 117 -9.79 5.11 -13.17
N GLY A 118 -10.77 5.41 -14.03
CA GLY A 118 -12.13 4.87 -13.93
C GLY A 118 -13.05 5.53 -12.92
N ASN A 119 -12.59 6.60 -12.25
CA ASN A 119 -13.45 7.43 -11.40
C ASN A 119 -14.38 8.29 -12.27
N GLY A 120 -15.58 8.59 -11.75
CA GLY A 120 -16.44 9.60 -12.31
C GLY A 120 -15.95 11.03 -12.04
N ASN A 121 -16.80 12.00 -12.38
CA ASN A 121 -16.52 13.42 -12.19
C ASN A 121 -16.38 13.79 -10.68
N GLU A 122 -15.99 15.03 -10.41
CA GLU A 122 -15.79 15.53 -9.05
C GLU A 122 -17.04 15.34 -8.15
N ALA A 123 -18.25 15.57 -8.70
CA ALA A 123 -19.51 15.44 -7.98
C ALA A 123 -19.81 14.00 -7.53
N SER A 124 -19.27 13.00 -8.24
CA SER A 124 -19.41 11.58 -7.87
C SER A 124 -18.67 11.22 -6.57
N LYS A 125 -17.71 12.03 -6.15
CA LYS A 125 -16.78 11.79 -5.03
C LYS A 125 -15.97 10.48 -5.15
N GLU A 126 -15.97 9.84 -6.31
CA GLU A 126 -15.25 8.57 -6.50
C GLU A 126 -13.73 8.74 -6.35
N GLY A 127 -13.18 9.93 -6.63
CA GLY A 127 -11.80 10.26 -6.33
C GLY A 127 -11.44 10.12 -4.84
N TRP A 128 -12.34 10.51 -3.95
CA TRP A 128 -12.20 10.28 -2.51
C TRP A 128 -12.47 8.83 -2.11
N VAL A 129 -13.53 8.23 -2.62
CA VAL A 129 -13.90 6.84 -2.32
C VAL A 129 -12.76 5.89 -2.66
N PHE A 130 -12.13 6.05 -3.82
CA PHE A 130 -11.04 5.21 -4.32
C PHE A 130 -9.66 5.90 -4.27
N ARG A 131 -9.44 6.74 -3.24
CA ARG A 131 -8.13 7.38 -2.99
C ARG A 131 -7.04 6.36 -2.72
N GLY A 132 -5.79 6.80 -2.69
CA GLY A 132 -4.61 5.97 -2.46
C GLY A 132 -4.63 5.28 -1.09
N ARG A 133 -4.57 3.94 -1.10
CA ARG A 133 -4.51 3.10 0.10
C ARG A 133 -3.62 1.88 -0.12
N GLY A 134 -3.25 1.24 1.00
CA GLY A 134 -2.43 0.04 1.00
C GLY A 134 -0.93 0.34 0.94
N ALA A 135 -0.13 -0.72 0.98
CA ALA A 135 1.33 -0.59 1.12
C ALA A 135 2.04 -0.03 -0.13
N LEU A 136 1.38 -0.01 -1.29
CA LEU A 136 1.84 0.62 -2.54
C LEU A 136 0.78 1.54 -3.16
N GLN A 137 -0.04 2.17 -2.34
CA GLN A 137 -0.95 3.25 -2.75
C GLN A 137 -1.86 2.89 -3.94
N LEU A 138 -2.63 1.82 -3.82
CA LEU A 138 -3.68 1.45 -4.79
C LEU A 138 -4.67 2.62 -4.94
N THR A 139 -4.81 3.18 -6.13
CA THR A 139 -5.59 4.40 -6.39
C THR A 139 -6.49 4.24 -7.63
N GLY A 140 -7.72 4.73 -7.54
CA GLY A 140 -8.68 4.79 -8.63
C GLY A 140 -9.60 3.57 -8.77
N LYS A 141 -10.86 3.85 -9.12
CA LYS A 141 -11.95 2.85 -9.19
C LYS A 141 -11.60 1.63 -10.03
N ALA A 142 -10.99 1.82 -11.21
CA ALA A 142 -10.61 0.71 -12.07
C ALA A 142 -9.57 -0.22 -11.44
N ASN A 143 -8.61 0.34 -10.69
CA ASN A 143 -7.61 -0.47 -9.99
C ASN A 143 -8.19 -1.20 -8.79
N TYR A 144 -9.09 -0.56 -8.02
CA TYR A 144 -9.84 -1.22 -6.95
C TYR A 144 -10.71 -2.37 -7.48
N LYS A 145 -11.37 -2.16 -8.64
CA LYS A 145 -12.16 -3.20 -9.31
C LYS A 145 -11.27 -4.38 -9.70
N ALA A 146 -10.15 -4.13 -10.36
CA ALA A 146 -9.21 -5.19 -10.75
C ALA A 146 -8.66 -5.95 -9.53
N PHE A 147 -8.38 -5.26 -8.42
CA PHE A 147 -7.96 -5.88 -7.17
C PHE A 147 -9.08 -6.71 -6.52
N SER A 148 -10.31 -6.20 -6.52
CA SER A 148 -11.50 -6.93 -6.06
C SER A 148 -11.70 -8.24 -6.83
N GLU A 149 -11.56 -8.19 -8.16
CA GLU A 149 -11.66 -9.36 -9.05
C GLU A 149 -10.51 -10.34 -8.80
N TYR A 150 -9.28 -9.87 -8.65
CA TYR A 150 -8.10 -10.68 -8.33
C TYR A 150 -8.28 -11.48 -7.03
N LEU A 151 -8.80 -10.85 -5.98
CA LEU A 151 -9.07 -11.50 -4.70
C LEU A 151 -10.39 -12.29 -4.68
N LYS A 152 -11.28 -12.12 -5.68
CA LYS A 152 -12.68 -12.60 -5.66
C LYS A 152 -13.43 -12.06 -4.42
N LYS A 153 -13.20 -10.80 -4.08
CA LYS A 153 -13.76 -10.10 -2.92
C LYS A 153 -14.50 -8.83 -3.36
N PRO A 154 -15.80 -8.94 -3.76
CA PRO A 154 -16.58 -7.79 -4.22
C PRO A 154 -16.76 -6.71 -3.14
N GLU A 155 -16.61 -7.06 -1.88
CA GLU A 155 -16.67 -6.13 -0.76
C GLU A 155 -15.59 -5.03 -0.79
N VAL A 156 -14.50 -5.21 -1.52
CA VAL A 156 -13.48 -4.16 -1.75
C VAL A 156 -14.10 -2.93 -2.43
N MET A 157 -15.09 -3.12 -3.31
CA MET A 157 -15.76 -2.02 -4.01
C MET A 157 -16.78 -1.28 -3.14
N THR A 158 -17.40 -1.96 -2.19
CA THR A 158 -18.40 -1.38 -1.27
C THR A 158 -17.79 -0.88 0.02
N ASN A 159 -16.60 -1.37 0.38
CA ASN A 159 -15.80 -0.95 1.53
C ASN A 159 -14.32 -0.81 1.15
N PRO A 160 -13.93 0.25 0.41
CA PRO A 160 -12.56 0.46 -0.04
C PRO A 160 -11.54 0.63 1.09
N ASP A 161 -11.99 0.93 2.31
CA ASP A 161 -11.11 1.06 3.48
C ASP A 161 -10.43 -0.26 3.86
N LEU A 162 -10.96 -1.42 3.41
CA LEU A 162 -10.28 -2.71 3.53
C LEU A 162 -8.85 -2.67 2.97
N VAL A 163 -8.58 -1.83 1.96
CA VAL A 163 -7.25 -1.68 1.35
C VAL A 163 -6.27 -0.92 2.25
N ALA A 164 -6.75 -0.08 3.16
CA ALA A 164 -5.91 0.54 4.20
C ALA A 164 -5.80 -0.32 5.48
N ASN A 165 -6.56 -1.40 5.55
CA ASN A 165 -6.68 -2.26 6.73
C ASN A 165 -6.13 -3.67 6.43
N GLU A 166 -7.00 -4.67 6.51
CA GLU A 166 -6.64 -6.09 6.41
C GLU A 166 -6.03 -6.50 5.06
N LEU A 167 -6.27 -5.75 3.97
CA LEU A 167 -5.80 -6.04 2.62
C LEU A 167 -4.64 -5.15 2.18
N ALA A 168 -3.99 -4.45 3.11
CA ALA A 168 -2.97 -3.46 2.77
C ALA A 168 -1.74 -4.06 2.06
N PHE A 169 -1.28 -5.22 2.49
CA PHE A 169 -0.16 -5.93 1.85
C PHE A 169 -0.60 -6.77 0.65
N GLU A 170 -1.83 -7.32 0.68
CA GLU A 170 -2.40 -8.02 -0.46
C GLU A 170 -2.53 -7.12 -1.68
N SER A 171 -2.83 -5.82 -1.48
CA SER A 171 -2.86 -4.84 -2.58
C SER A 171 -1.48 -4.63 -3.20
N ALA A 172 -0.42 -4.71 -2.40
CA ALA A 172 0.95 -4.65 -2.89
C ALA A 172 1.37 -5.94 -3.62
N VAL A 173 0.98 -7.12 -3.12
CA VAL A 173 1.17 -8.40 -3.82
C VAL A 173 0.48 -8.37 -5.18
N PHE A 174 -0.77 -7.92 -5.25
CA PHE A 174 -1.49 -7.72 -6.51
C PHE A 174 -0.72 -6.79 -7.46
N PHE A 175 -0.16 -5.69 -6.96
CA PHE A 175 0.63 -4.77 -7.78
C PHE A 175 1.88 -5.47 -8.36
N PHE A 176 2.56 -6.27 -7.56
CA PHE A 176 3.72 -7.05 -8.00
C PHE A 176 3.34 -8.09 -9.06
N ASP A 177 2.25 -8.83 -8.85
CA ASP A 177 1.75 -9.83 -9.81
C ASP A 177 1.35 -9.17 -11.13
N LYS A 178 0.50 -8.14 -11.07
CA LYS A 178 -0.02 -7.43 -12.24
C LYS A 178 1.08 -6.84 -13.10
N ASN A 179 2.16 -6.35 -12.48
CA ASN A 179 3.28 -5.70 -13.17
C ASN A 179 4.49 -6.63 -13.40
N LYS A 180 4.37 -7.93 -13.09
CA LYS A 180 5.44 -8.95 -13.22
C LYS A 180 6.73 -8.54 -12.50
N LEU A 181 6.60 -7.96 -11.31
CA LEU A 181 7.76 -7.44 -10.57
C LEU A 181 8.56 -8.55 -9.90
N TRP A 182 7.96 -9.70 -9.67
CA TRP A 182 8.66 -10.87 -9.14
C TRP A 182 9.80 -11.31 -10.04
N ASP A 183 9.66 -11.16 -11.37
CA ASP A 183 10.72 -11.49 -12.34
C ASP A 183 11.99 -10.63 -12.12
N ILE A 184 11.84 -9.44 -11.54
CA ILE A 184 12.98 -8.59 -11.16
C ILE A 184 13.58 -9.08 -9.85
N CYS A 185 12.75 -9.43 -8.86
CA CYS A 185 13.20 -9.94 -7.56
C CYS A 185 13.97 -11.25 -7.71
N ASP A 186 13.52 -12.13 -8.60
CA ASP A 186 14.12 -13.45 -8.86
C ASP A 186 15.53 -13.38 -9.50
N LYS A 187 15.96 -12.19 -9.95
CA LYS A 187 17.35 -11.94 -10.40
C LYS A 187 18.34 -11.80 -9.24
N GLY A 188 17.87 -12.01 -8.00
CA GLY A 188 18.66 -11.91 -6.79
C GLY A 188 18.69 -10.49 -6.19
N VAL A 189 19.35 -10.35 -5.05
CA VAL A 189 19.49 -9.08 -4.33
C VAL A 189 20.82 -8.43 -4.72
N ASN A 190 20.76 -7.49 -5.65
CA ASN A 190 21.88 -6.70 -6.13
C ASN A 190 21.44 -5.29 -6.54
N ASP A 191 22.38 -4.38 -6.75
CA ASP A 191 22.09 -2.97 -7.05
C ASP A 191 21.24 -2.81 -8.31
N ALA A 192 21.47 -3.63 -9.34
CA ALA A 192 20.75 -3.57 -10.60
C ALA A 192 19.27 -3.98 -10.43
N SER A 193 18.99 -5.07 -9.69
CA SER A 193 17.62 -5.52 -9.42
C SER A 193 16.86 -4.52 -8.53
N ILE A 194 17.50 -3.96 -7.50
CA ILE A 194 16.90 -2.96 -6.62
C ILE A 194 16.57 -1.68 -7.40
N LEU A 195 17.50 -1.19 -8.23
CA LEU A 195 17.29 -0.03 -9.08
C LEU A 195 16.13 -0.24 -10.07
N ALA A 196 16.14 -1.40 -10.75
CA ALA A 196 15.09 -1.74 -11.71
C ALA A 196 13.70 -1.80 -11.04
N LEU A 197 13.59 -2.43 -9.87
CA LEU A 197 12.36 -2.51 -9.11
C LEU A 197 11.90 -1.14 -8.63
N THR A 198 12.81 -0.31 -8.10
CA THR A 198 12.52 1.06 -7.67
C THR A 198 11.92 1.89 -8.80
N LYS A 199 12.53 1.85 -9.99
CA LYS A 199 12.02 2.56 -11.18
C LYS A 199 10.62 2.09 -11.60
N ARG A 200 10.33 0.81 -11.46
CA ARG A 200 9.02 0.25 -11.80
C ARG A 200 7.93 0.65 -10.81
N ILE A 201 8.28 0.85 -9.54
CA ILE A 201 7.32 1.20 -8.48
C ILE A 201 7.05 2.70 -8.47
N ASN A 202 8.08 3.56 -8.47
CA ASN A 202 7.90 5.01 -8.32
C ASN A 202 8.16 5.85 -9.60
N GLY A 203 8.50 5.21 -10.71
CA GLY A 203 8.77 5.90 -11.97
C GLY A 203 10.15 6.57 -12.05
N GLY A 204 10.99 6.47 -11.02
CA GLY A 204 12.30 7.12 -10.93
C GLY A 204 13.22 6.46 -9.90
N THR A 205 14.09 7.26 -9.30
CA THR A 205 15.07 6.79 -8.30
C THR A 205 14.84 7.37 -6.91
N HIS A 206 13.63 7.88 -6.64
CA HIS A 206 13.32 8.47 -5.34
C HIS A 206 13.47 7.44 -4.21
N GLY A 207 14.25 7.82 -3.20
CA GLY A 207 14.52 6.95 -2.05
C GLY A 207 15.37 5.71 -2.35
N LEU A 208 16.14 5.70 -3.46
CA LEU A 208 16.91 4.53 -3.89
C LEU A 208 17.88 4.04 -2.82
N ASP A 209 18.61 4.95 -2.15
CA ASP A 209 19.59 4.59 -1.12
C ASP A 209 18.93 3.89 0.07
N ASP A 210 17.79 4.39 0.54
CA ASP A 210 17.02 3.76 1.62
C ASP A 210 16.49 2.38 1.21
N ARG A 211 15.96 2.25 -0.01
CA ARG A 211 15.49 0.98 -0.57
C ARG A 211 16.63 -0.03 -0.71
N MET A 212 17.81 0.40 -1.17
CA MET A 212 19.02 -0.44 -1.24
C MET A 212 19.45 -0.91 0.13
N ALA A 213 19.56 -0.01 1.08
CA ALA A 213 19.96 -0.34 2.46
C ALA A 213 19.00 -1.34 3.11
N LYS A 214 17.69 -1.08 2.99
CA LYS A 214 16.65 -1.98 3.51
C LYS A 214 16.67 -3.35 2.83
N THR A 215 16.76 -3.40 1.50
CA THR A 215 16.74 -4.68 0.77
C THR A 215 17.92 -5.57 1.16
N LYS A 216 19.14 -5.01 1.18
CA LYS A 216 20.35 -5.73 1.58
C LYS A 216 20.29 -6.19 3.04
N LYS A 217 19.82 -5.32 3.94
CA LYS A 217 19.62 -5.64 5.36
C LYS A 217 18.63 -6.78 5.55
N TYR A 218 17.47 -6.71 4.90
CA TYR A 218 16.41 -7.71 5.02
C TYR A 218 16.83 -9.05 4.43
N TYR A 219 17.54 -9.03 3.32
CA TYR A 219 18.08 -10.25 2.75
C TYR A 219 19.11 -10.91 3.68
N GLY A 220 20.00 -10.12 4.27
CA GLY A 220 20.91 -10.62 5.29
C GLY A 220 20.23 -11.27 6.48
N TRP A 221 19.07 -10.74 6.93
CA TRP A 221 18.29 -11.35 8.02
C TRP A 221 17.65 -12.71 7.64
N LEU A 222 17.39 -12.94 6.37
CA LEU A 222 16.76 -14.17 5.88
C LEU A 222 17.76 -15.26 5.50
N THR A 223 19.02 -14.89 5.28
CA THR A 223 20.08 -15.80 4.80
C THR A 223 21.21 -16.03 5.80
N ALA A 224 21.10 -15.44 7.00
CA ALA A 224 22.06 -15.61 8.11
C ALA A 224 21.86 -16.94 8.84
#